data_7544db7215ef7551c8ee2886b2bedb38
#
_entry.id   7544db7215ef7551c8ee2886b2bedb38
#
_cell.length_a   1.000
_cell.length_b   1.000
_cell.length_c   1.000
_cell.angle_alpha   90.00
_cell.angle_beta   90.00
_cell.angle_gamma   90.00
#
_symmetry.space_group_name_H-M   'P 1'
#
loop_
_entity.id
_entity.type
_entity.pdbx_description
1 polymer ?
#
loop_
_entity_poly.entity_id
_entity_poly.type
_entity_poly.pdbx_seq_one_letter_code
_entity_poly.pdbx_strand_id
1 'polypeptide(L)'
;LANAPGYRRIVVKAGTSVLTMAAGERRGLDLDSLGDLARQISLLRRDQGTEVLLVTSGAIAAGREGLGESWGHLGRDIPSRQVLAAVGQSRLMHTYQELFAAHQVKVAQTLLTIKDLSDRQAYLNVRNTLLGLLELEVVPIINENDVVAVDEIGEVFGDNDRLSALVANLVDADLLLIL
;
A
#
# COMPACT_ATOMS: atom_id res chain seq x y z
N LEU A 1 -3.34 31.04 -12.40
CA LEU A 1 -2.31 30.03 -12.11
C LEU A 1 -2.17 29.18 -13.36
N ALA A 2 -1.08 29.41 -14.12
CA ALA A 2 -0.79 28.72 -15.36
C ALA A 2 -0.61 27.22 -15.08
N ASN A 3 -1.18 26.38 -15.96
CA ASN A 3 -1.12 24.93 -16.03
C ASN A 3 0.19 24.33 -15.53
N ALA A 4 0.20 23.83 -14.30
CA ALA A 4 1.13 22.77 -13.97
C ALA A 4 0.77 21.58 -14.90
N PRO A 5 1.75 20.90 -15.53
CA PRO A 5 1.45 19.74 -16.33
C PRO A 5 0.73 18.73 -15.44
N GLY A 6 -0.52 18.43 -15.77
CA GLY A 6 -1.30 17.43 -15.03
C GLY A 6 -0.65 16.07 -15.25
N TYR A 7 -0.23 15.40 -14.18
CA TYR A 7 0.23 14.02 -14.27
C TYR A 7 -0.98 13.12 -14.57
N ARG A 8 -0.85 12.30 -15.59
CA ARG A 8 -1.89 11.33 -15.94
C ARG A 8 -1.96 10.18 -14.95
N ARG A 9 -0.78 9.66 -14.56
CA ARG A 9 -0.67 8.48 -13.66
C ARG A 9 0.36 8.72 -12.57
N ILE A 10 -0.06 8.49 -11.33
CA ILE A 10 0.77 8.71 -10.13
C ILE A 10 0.79 7.43 -9.31
N VAL A 11 1.98 7.03 -8.86
CA VAL A 11 2.14 6.04 -7.78
C VAL A 11 2.44 6.80 -6.49
N VAL A 12 1.64 6.58 -5.47
CA VAL A 12 1.84 7.14 -4.13
C VAL A 12 2.31 6.00 -3.23
N LYS A 13 3.46 6.17 -2.59
CA LYS A 13 3.92 5.25 -1.56
C LYS A 13 3.70 5.89 -0.19
N ALA A 14 2.97 5.20 0.69
CA ALA A 14 2.75 5.61 2.07
C ALA A 14 3.48 4.66 3.03
N GLY A 15 4.50 5.20 3.72
CA GLY A 15 5.34 4.45 4.63
C GLY A 15 4.69 4.22 6.00
N THR A 16 5.26 3.29 6.77
CA THR A 16 4.77 2.96 8.12
C THR A 16 4.75 4.18 9.04
N SER A 17 5.74 5.07 8.92
CA SER A 17 5.81 6.30 9.73
C SER A 17 4.65 7.27 9.51
N VAL A 18 4.05 7.25 8.33
CA VAL A 18 2.90 8.09 7.99
C VAL A 18 1.58 7.40 8.38
N LEU A 19 1.54 6.09 8.30
CA LEU A 19 0.31 5.31 8.46
C LEU A 19 0.07 4.78 9.87
N THR A 20 1.04 4.94 10.79
CA THR A 20 0.94 4.41 12.15
C THR A 20 1.18 5.48 13.19
N MET A 21 0.47 5.39 14.30
CA MET A 21 0.65 6.28 15.43
C MET A 21 2.07 6.16 16.00
N ALA A 22 2.70 7.31 16.29
CA ALA A 22 3.97 7.37 17.00
C ALA A 22 3.86 6.71 18.39
N ALA A 23 4.98 6.16 18.88
CA ALA A 23 5.09 5.37 20.08
C ALA A 23 4.39 6.01 21.30
N GLY A 24 3.35 5.36 21.79
CA GLY A 24 2.57 5.66 22.97
C GLY A 24 1.79 4.41 23.37
N GLU A 25 0.80 4.52 24.24
CA GLU A 25 -0.05 3.41 24.67
C GLU A 25 -0.91 2.79 23.55
N ARG A 26 -1.10 3.49 22.43
CA ARG A 26 -1.84 3.01 21.26
C ARG A 26 -0.89 2.79 20.08
N ARG A 27 -0.59 1.53 19.80
CA ARG A 27 0.19 1.09 18.62
C ARG A 27 -0.78 0.52 17.61
N GLY A 28 -1.07 1.27 16.55
CA GLY A 28 -2.00 0.83 15.52
C GLY A 28 -1.94 1.74 14.30
N LEU A 29 -2.97 1.65 13.45
CA LEU A 29 -3.12 2.53 12.30
C LEU A 29 -3.52 3.95 12.73
N ASP A 30 -2.95 4.94 12.08
CA ASP A 30 -3.38 6.33 12.20
C ASP A 30 -4.54 6.60 11.22
N LEU A 31 -5.76 6.53 11.74
CA LEU A 31 -6.97 6.69 10.93
C LEU A 31 -7.11 8.09 10.35
N ASP A 32 -6.59 9.12 11.01
CA ASP A 32 -6.65 10.50 10.51
C ASP A 32 -5.74 10.65 9.30
N SER A 33 -4.50 10.17 9.39
CA SER A 33 -3.56 10.16 8.26
C SER A 33 -4.05 9.31 7.09
N LEU A 34 -4.61 8.13 7.36
CA LEU A 34 -5.22 7.27 6.34
C LEU A 34 -6.43 7.94 5.68
N GLY A 35 -7.28 8.60 6.46
CA GLY A 35 -8.45 9.32 5.96
C GLY A 35 -8.05 10.50 5.07
N ASP A 36 -7.04 11.26 5.48
CA ASP A 36 -6.52 12.40 4.71
C ASP A 36 -5.90 11.94 3.39
N LEU A 37 -5.15 10.84 3.41
CA LEU A 37 -4.57 10.23 2.21
C LEU A 37 -5.68 9.76 1.24
N ALA A 38 -6.69 9.05 1.74
CA ALA A 38 -7.81 8.60 0.92
C ALA A 38 -8.58 9.78 0.30
N ARG A 39 -8.81 10.84 1.07
CA ARG A 39 -9.44 12.08 0.61
C ARG A 39 -8.62 12.75 -0.50
N GLN A 40 -7.31 12.92 -0.31
CA GLN A 40 -6.44 13.57 -1.29
C GLN A 40 -6.36 12.78 -2.60
N ILE A 41 -6.22 11.45 -2.54
CA ILE A 41 -6.23 10.58 -3.72
C ILE A 41 -7.58 10.69 -4.45
N SER A 42 -8.68 10.70 -3.71
CA SER A 42 -10.03 10.83 -4.29
C SER A 42 -10.22 12.17 -5.00
N LEU A 43 -9.68 13.26 -4.45
CA LEU A 43 -9.71 14.59 -5.08
C LEU A 43 -8.88 14.62 -6.38
N LEU A 44 -7.66 14.09 -6.39
CA LEU A 44 -6.82 14.00 -7.59
C LEU A 44 -7.54 13.27 -8.73
N ARG A 45 -8.20 12.17 -8.41
CA ARG A 45 -8.95 11.39 -9.40
C ARG A 45 -10.16 12.15 -9.93
N ARG A 46 -10.98 12.71 -9.05
CA ARG A 46 -12.22 13.39 -9.42
C ARG A 46 -11.97 14.69 -10.18
N ASP A 47 -11.06 15.52 -9.67
CA ASP A 47 -10.90 16.90 -10.14
C ASP A 47 -9.91 17.01 -11.31
N GLN A 48 -9.00 16.06 -11.45
CA GLN A 48 -7.95 16.06 -12.49
C GLN A 48 -7.99 14.85 -13.42
N GLY A 49 -8.83 13.85 -13.15
CA GLY A 49 -8.85 12.61 -13.91
C GLY A 49 -7.57 11.78 -13.78
N THR A 50 -6.78 12.02 -12.72
CA THR A 50 -5.49 11.34 -12.52
C THR A 50 -5.71 9.90 -12.09
N GLU A 51 -5.05 8.97 -12.75
CA GLU A 51 -4.98 7.57 -12.35
C GLU A 51 -4.00 7.44 -11.16
N VAL A 52 -4.46 6.92 -10.03
CA VAL A 52 -3.62 6.79 -8.83
C VAL A 52 -3.55 5.34 -8.39
N LEU A 53 -2.33 4.87 -8.13
CA LEU A 53 -2.04 3.60 -7.45
C LEU A 53 -1.43 3.92 -6.08
N LEU A 54 -1.82 3.18 -5.06
CA LEU A 54 -1.31 3.35 -3.70
C LEU A 54 -0.45 2.14 -3.34
N VAL A 55 0.83 2.35 -3.04
CA VAL A 55 1.69 1.35 -2.41
C VAL A 55 1.73 1.66 -0.92
N THR A 56 1.25 0.73 -0.11
CA THR A 56 1.02 0.95 1.32
C THR A 56 1.94 0.10 2.20
N SER A 57 2.05 0.50 3.45
CA SER A 57 2.64 -0.26 4.55
C SER A 57 1.63 -0.37 5.68
N GLY A 58 2.03 -0.88 6.85
CA GLY A 58 1.21 -0.84 8.06
C GLY A 58 0.48 -2.15 8.40
N ALA A 59 0.58 -3.20 7.59
CA ALA A 59 -0.06 -4.49 7.88
C ALA A 59 0.37 -5.06 9.25
N ILE A 60 1.66 -5.05 9.58
CA ILE A 60 2.16 -5.52 10.87
C ILE A 60 1.59 -4.69 12.04
N ALA A 61 1.48 -3.37 11.88
CA ALA A 61 0.90 -2.51 12.91
C ALA A 61 -0.59 -2.79 13.12
N ALA A 62 -1.33 -2.94 12.02
CA ALA A 62 -2.74 -3.35 12.05
C ALA A 62 -2.94 -4.74 12.69
N GLY A 63 -1.99 -5.66 12.48
CA GLY A 63 -1.99 -6.99 13.09
C GLY A 63 -1.79 -6.94 14.59
N ARG A 64 -0.86 -6.12 15.07
CA ARG A 64 -0.66 -5.89 16.52
C ARG A 64 -1.93 -5.34 17.17
N GLU A 65 -2.54 -4.35 16.56
CA GLU A 65 -3.80 -3.79 17.02
C GLU A 65 -4.92 -4.85 17.04
N GLY A 66 -5.02 -5.65 15.97
CA GLY A 66 -6.04 -6.69 15.83
C GLY A 66 -5.93 -7.83 16.83
N LEU A 67 -4.72 -8.21 17.22
CA LEU A 67 -4.48 -9.25 18.23
C LEU A 67 -4.51 -8.72 19.67
N GLY A 68 -4.48 -7.39 19.88
CA GLY A 68 -4.43 -6.80 21.21
C GLY A 68 -3.26 -7.36 22.02
N GLU A 69 -3.50 -7.77 23.27
CA GLU A 69 -2.45 -8.33 24.14
C GLU A 69 -1.93 -9.71 23.68
N SER A 70 -2.70 -10.42 22.84
CA SER A 70 -2.36 -11.77 22.39
C SER A 70 -1.08 -11.85 21.56
N TRP A 71 -0.60 -10.73 20.97
CA TRP A 71 0.65 -10.71 20.23
C TRP A 71 1.90 -10.58 21.11
N GLY A 72 1.74 -10.27 22.41
CA GLY A 72 2.86 -9.98 23.32
C GLY A 72 3.87 -11.12 23.50
N HIS A 73 3.48 -12.36 23.17
CA HIS A 73 4.36 -13.52 23.18
C HIS A 73 5.03 -13.80 21.83
N LEU A 74 4.66 -13.09 20.76
CA LEU A 74 5.31 -13.21 19.47
C LEU A 74 6.68 -12.52 19.51
N GLY A 75 7.68 -13.17 18.92
CA GLY A 75 9.03 -12.65 18.79
C GLY A 75 9.14 -11.51 17.78
N ARG A 76 10.39 -11.13 17.48
CA ARG A 76 10.74 -10.19 16.42
C ARG A 76 11.24 -10.91 15.16
N ASP A 77 11.20 -12.22 15.16
CA ASP A 77 11.60 -13.10 14.09
C ASP A 77 10.66 -13.01 12.88
N ILE A 78 11.11 -13.52 11.74
CA ILE A 78 10.37 -13.48 10.48
C ILE A 78 8.98 -14.14 10.61
N PRO A 79 8.85 -15.37 11.18
CA PRO A 79 7.54 -16.00 11.33
C PRO A 79 6.54 -15.17 12.14
N SER A 80 6.99 -14.55 13.22
CA SER A 80 6.13 -13.68 14.03
C SER A 80 5.66 -12.44 13.26
N ARG A 81 6.53 -11.84 12.46
CA ARG A 81 6.18 -10.72 11.58
C ARG A 81 5.17 -11.15 10.51
N GLN A 82 5.36 -12.32 9.90
CA GLN A 82 4.44 -12.89 8.91
C GLN A 82 3.05 -13.13 9.49
N VAL A 83 2.95 -13.67 10.72
CA VAL A 83 1.66 -13.84 11.42
C VAL A 83 0.96 -12.50 11.63
N LEU A 84 1.70 -11.49 12.12
CA LEU A 84 1.15 -10.15 12.32
C LEU A 84 0.69 -9.52 11.00
N ALA A 85 1.48 -9.64 9.94
CA ALA A 85 1.11 -9.13 8.63
C ALA A 85 -0.15 -9.82 8.08
N ALA A 86 -0.26 -11.15 8.23
CA ALA A 86 -1.43 -11.90 7.78
C ALA A 86 -2.72 -11.44 8.48
N VAL A 87 -2.69 -11.25 9.80
CA VAL A 87 -3.84 -10.72 10.57
C VAL A 87 -4.14 -9.28 10.17
N GLY A 88 -3.10 -8.46 10.02
CA GLY A 88 -3.26 -7.02 9.82
C GLY A 88 -3.62 -6.64 8.39
N GLN A 89 -3.23 -7.42 7.39
CA GLN A 89 -3.50 -7.09 5.98
C GLN A 89 -5.00 -6.99 5.70
N SER A 90 -5.81 -7.89 6.23
CA SER A 90 -7.27 -7.84 6.06
C SER A 90 -7.88 -6.61 6.73
N ARG A 91 -7.40 -6.24 7.92
CA ARG A 91 -7.85 -5.03 8.64
C ARG A 91 -7.46 -3.75 7.90
N LEU A 92 -6.21 -3.67 7.44
CA LEU A 92 -5.70 -2.54 6.67
C LEU A 92 -6.55 -2.32 5.40
N MET A 93 -6.84 -3.38 4.66
CA MET A 93 -7.68 -3.30 3.47
C MET A 93 -9.12 -2.91 3.77
N HIS A 94 -9.71 -3.43 4.85
CA HIS A 94 -11.03 -3.03 5.30
C HIS A 94 -11.08 -1.53 5.63
N THR A 95 -10.09 -1.03 6.37
CA THR A 95 -9.95 0.40 6.69
C THR A 95 -9.89 1.25 5.41
N TYR A 96 -9.04 0.90 4.45
CA TYR A 96 -8.98 1.62 3.18
C TYR A 96 -10.32 1.55 2.42
N GLN A 97 -10.96 0.39 2.39
CA GLN A 97 -12.25 0.24 1.72
C GLN A 97 -13.31 1.18 2.29
N GLU A 98 -13.40 1.30 3.61
CA GLU A 98 -14.33 2.22 4.27
C GLU A 98 -13.99 3.70 3.99
N LEU A 99 -12.71 4.07 4.11
CA LEU A 99 -12.26 5.44 3.89
C LEU A 99 -12.47 5.90 2.44
N PHE A 100 -12.16 5.07 1.46
CA PHE A 100 -12.39 5.39 0.05
C PHE A 100 -13.87 5.34 -0.34
N ALA A 101 -14.66 4.45 0.28
CA ALA A 101 -16.10 4.38 0.04
C ALA A 101 -16.82 5.68 0.44
N ALA A 102 -16.36 6.37 1.48
CA ALA A 102 -16.88 7.70 1.87
C ALA A 102 -16.73 8.74 0.74
N HIS A 103 -15.81 8.53 -0.19
CA HIS A 103 -15.60 9.36 -1.38
C HIS A 103 -16.10 8.73 -2.67
N GLN A 104 -16.87 7.63 -2.59
CA GLN A 104 -17.41 6.87 -3.74
C GLN A 104 -16.29 6.29 -4.64
N VAL A 105 -15.12 6.05 -4.11
CA VAL A 105 -13.99 5.44 -4.81
C VAL A 105 -13.90 3.97 -4.48
N LYS A 106 -13.79 3.13 -5.51
CA LYS A 106 -13.56 1.69 -5.36
C LYS A 106 -12.08 1.41 -5.23
N VAL A 107 -11.73 0.43 -4.42
CA VAL A 107 -10.34 -0.02 -4.22
C VAL A 107 -10.21 -1.51 -4.47
N ALA A 108 -9.03 -1.95 -4.85
CA ALA A 108 -8.71 -3.37 -5.02
C ALA A 108 -7.36 -3.68 -4.39
N GLN A 109 -7.28 -4.80 -3.67
CA GLN A 109 -6.02 -5.29 -3.10
C GLN A 109 -5.17 -6.00 -4.14
N THR A 110 -3.87 -5.69 -4.14
CA THR A 110 -2.85 -6.44 -4.89
C THR A 110 -1.67 -6.72 -3.98
N LEU A 111 -1.38 -7.99 -3.73
CA LEU A 111 -0.21 -8.41 -2.96
C LEU A 111 0.87 -8.93 -3.90
N LEU A 112 2.07 -8.39 -3.79
CA LEU A 112 3.19 -8.69 -4.66
C LEU A 112 4.45 -8.96 -3.85
N THR A 113 5.35 -9.74 -4.44
CA THR A 113 6.74 -9.83 -4.00
C THR A 113 7.65 -9.23 -5.07
N ILE A 114 8.86 -8.85 -4.70
CA ILE A 114 9.89 -8.42 -5.67
C ILE A 114 10.14 -9.53 -6.71
N LYS A 115 10.05 -10.80 -6.29
CA LYS A 115 10.22 -11.94 -7.16
C LYS A 115 9.15 -12.00 -8.27
N ASP A 116 7.90 -11.67 -7.96
CA ASP A 116 6.81 -11.65 -8.96
C ASP A 116 7.10 -10.62 -10.07
N LEU A 117 7.75 -9.51 -9.72
CA LEU A 117 8.14 -8.48 -10.69
C LEU A 117 9.42 -8.80 -11.46
N SER A 118 10.16 -9.82 -11.04
CA SER A 118 11.36 -10.32 -11.73
C SER A 118 11.05 -11.45 -12.70
N ASP A 119 9.94 -12.14 -12.54
CA ASP A 119 9.46 -13.16 -13.47
C ASP A 119 8.68 -12.49 -14.61
N ARG A 120 9.04 -12.79 -15.86
CA ARG A 120 8.43 -12.15 -17.03
C ARG A 120 6.92 -12.39 -17.13
N GLN A 121 6.46 -13.61 -16.85
CA GLN A 121 5.04 -13.93 -16.99
C GLN A 121 4.23 -13.27 -15.86
N ALA A 122 4.71 -13.37 -14.63
CA ALA A 122 4.09 -12.71 -13.50
C ALA A 122 4.07 -11.17 -13.69
N TYR A 123 5.19 -10.56 -14.15
CA TYR A 123 5.28 -9.15 -14.49
C TYR A 123 4.16 -8.70 -15.46
N LEU A 124 3.96 -9.44 -16.55
CA LEU A 124 2.91 -9.11 -17.53
C LEU A 124 1.50 -9.27 -16.93
N ASN A 125 1.27 -10.30 -16.13
CA ASN A 125 -0.01 -10.52 -15.48
C ASN A 125 -0.33 -9.40 -14.48
N VAL A 126 0.64 -9.00 -13.66
CA VAL A 126 0.49 -7.88 -12.71
C VAL A 126 0.22 -6.58 -13.46
N ARG A 127 1.02 -6.28 -14.52
CA ARG A 127 0.81 -5.10 -15.35
C ARG A 127 -0.60 -5.03 -15.91
N ASN A 128 -1.05 -6.11 -16.56
CA ASN A 128 -2.38 -6.15 -17.16
C ASN A 128 -3.48 -5.99 -16.12
N THR A 129 -3.33 -6.60 -14.94
CA THR A 129 -4.28 -6.48 -13.84
C THR A 129 -4.36 -5.04 -13.33
N LEU A 130 -3.22 -4.41 -13.05
CA LEU A 130 -3.19 -3.03 -12.56
C LEU A 130 -3.77 -2.05 -13.58
N LEU A 131 -3.42 -2.18 -14.86
CA LEU A 131 -3.98 -1.34 -15.91
C LEU A 131 -5.49 -1.55 -16.08
N GLY A 132 -5.95 -2.80 -16.04
CA GLY A 132 -7.39 -3.10 -16.09
C GLY A 132 -8.16 -2.54 -14.91
N LEU A 133 -7.58 -2.50 -13.71
CA LEU A 133 -8.20 -1.86 -12.55
C LEU A 133 -8.32 -0.34 -12.76
N LEU A 134 -7.29 0.30 -13.31
CA LEU A 134 -7.33 1.73 -13.63
C LEU A 134 -8.39 2.06 -14.69
N GLU A 135 -8.52 1.22 -15.73
CA GLU A 135 -9.58 1.36 -16.75
C GLU A 135 -11.00 1.25 -16.16
N LEU A 136 -11.16 0.47 -15.10
CA LEU A 136 -12.41 0.34 -14.34
C LEU A 136 -12.59 1.43 -13.28
N GLU A 137 -11.71 2.42 -13.26
CA GLU A 137 -11.70 3.51 -12.26
C GLU A 137 -11.56 3.01 -10.81
N VAL A 138 -10.90 1.86 -10.61
CA VAL A 138 -10.60 1.30 -9.29
C VAL A 138 -9.18 1.70 -8.89
N VAL A 139 -8.97 2.13 -7.65
CA VAL A 139 -7.63 2.40 -7.09
C VAL A 139 -6.99 1.10 -6.65
N PRO A 140 -5.89 0.66 -7.28
CA PRO A 140 -5.13 -0.47 -6.79
C PRO A 140 -4.40 -0.08 -5.50
N ILE A 141 -4.60 -0.85 -4.43
CA ILE A 141 -3.84 -0.75 -3.19
C ILE A 141 -2.89 -1.92 -3.14
N ILE A 142 -1.60 -1.62 -3.27
CA ILE A 142 -0.53 -2.59 -3.41
C ILE A 142 0.23 -2.67 -2.10
N ASN A 143 0.49 -3.88 -1.62
CA ASN A 143 1.39 -4.12 -0.51
C ASN A 143 2.28 -5.33 -0.81
N GLU A 144 3.37 -5.46 -0.06
CA GLU A 144 4.15 -6.67 -0.12
C GLU A 144 3.35 -7.86 0.41
N ASN A 145 3.56 -9.03 -0.18
CA ASN A 145 3.03 -10.28 0.34
C ASN A 145 3.95 -10.82 1.44
N ASP A 146 3.88 -10.19 2.60
CA ASP A 146 4.73 -10.51 3.76
C ASP A 146 4.68 -12.00 4.17
N VAL A 147 3.60 -12.71 3.84
CA VAL A 147 3.43 -14.13 4.22
C VAL A 147 4.44 -15.02 3.49
N VAL A 148 4.82 -14.67 2.27
CA VAL A 148 5.73 -15.45 1.43
C VAL A 148 7.05 -14.71 1.13
N ALA A 149 7.12 -13.42 1.45
CA ALA A 149 8.34 -12.65 1.32
C ALA A 149 9.39 -13.20 2.30
N VAL A 150 10.55 -13.54 1.77
CA VAL A 150 11.72 -13.93 2.57
C VAL A 150 12.67 -12.75 2.52
N ASP A 151 12.86 -12.07 3.66
CA ASP A 151 13.89 -11.04 3.78
C ASP A 151 15.24 -11.67 3.40
N GLU A 152 15.82 -11.29 2.27
CA GLU A 152 17.21 -11.62 1.97
C GLU A 152 18.05 -10.97 3.05
N ILE A 153 18.81 -11.82 3.76
CA ILE A 153 19.57 -11.51 4.96
C ILE A 153 20.42 -10.24 4.72
N GLY A 154 20.03 -9.12 5.31
CA GLY A 154 20.90 -7.96 5.49
C GLY A 154 20.43 -6.60 4.96
N GLU A 155 19.39 -6.46 4.23
CA GLU A 155 18.92 -5.14 3.76
C GLU A 155 17.72 -4.63 4.55
N VAL A 156 18.00 -3.70 5.47
CA VAL A 156 17.01 -2.97 6.31
C VAL A 156 16.45 -1.78 5.53
N PHE A 157 16.21 -1.89 4.24
CA PHE A 157 15.59 -0.81 3.49
C PHE A 157 14.16 -1.18 3.11
N GLY A 158 13.25 -0.25 3.38
CA GLY A 158 11.81 -0.37 3.18
C GLY A 158 11.43 -1.05 1.87
N ASP A 159 11.09 -2.33 1.94
CA ASP A 159 10.73 -3.17 0.80
C ASP A 159 9.69 -2.48 -0.10
N ASN A 160 8.80 -1.69 0.50
CA ASN A 160 7.79 -0.92 -0.22
C ASN A 160 8.33 0.30 -0.99
N ASP A 161 9.53 0.82 -0.69
CA ASP A 161 10.16 1.86 -1.52
C ASP A 161 10.62 1.26 -2.85
N ARG A 162 11.32 0.12 -2.77
CA ARG A 162 11.73 -0.64 -3.95
C ARG A 162 10.53 -1.15 -4.74
N LEU A 163 9.54 -1.71 -4.05
CA LEU A 163 8.30 -2.17 -4.66
C LEU A 163 7.59 -1.02 -5.39
N SER A 164 7.48 0.16 -4.77
CA SER A 164 6.82 1.32 -5.38
C SER A 164 7.53 1.81 -6.65
N ALA A 165 8.86 1.80 -6.67
CA ALA A 165 9.65 2.15 -7.84
C ALA A 165 9.44 1.14 -8.99
N LEU A 166 9.40 -0.15 -8.68
CA LEU A 166 9.13 -1.20 -9.67
C LEU A 166 7.70 -1.09 -10.20
N VAL A 167 6.72 -0.82 -9.34
CA VAL A 167 5.32 -0.60 -9.75
C VAL A 167 5.21 0.65 -10.63
N ALA A 168 5.88 1.75 -10.28
CA ALA A 168 5.87 2.96 -11.08
C ALA A 168 6.38 2.71 -12.51
N ASN A 169 7.49 1.97 -12.64
CA ASN A 169 8.00 1.56 -13.94
C ASN A 169 7.05 0.59 -14.66
N LEU A 170 6.45 -0.37 -13.93
CA LEU A 170 5.54 -1.37 -14.48
C LEU A 170 4.33 -0.76 -15.19
N VAL A 171 3.78 0.32 -14.61
CA VAL A 171 2.57 0.97 -15.10
C VAL A 171 2.84 2.25 -15.90
N ASP A 172 4.10 2.55 -16.22
CA ASP A 172 4.51 3.79 -16.89
C ASP A 172 3.96 5.04 -16.18
N ALA A 173 4.18 5.13 -14.86
CA ALA A 173 3.74 6.28 -14.08
C ALA A 173 4.56 7.54 -14.39
N ASP A 174 3.89 8.69 -14.44
CA ASP A 174 4.54 9.99 -14.64
C ASP A 174 5.23 10.49 -13.39
N LEU A 175 4.76 10.05 -12.20
CA LEU A 175 5.28 10.48 -10.89
C LEU A 175 5.21 9.33 -9.88
N LEU A 176 6.28 9.17 -9.11
CA LEU A 176 6.31 8.42 -7.86
C LEU A 176 6.44 9.41 -6.71
N LEU A 177 5.46 9.45 -5.83
CA LEU A 177 5.47 10.25 -4.60
C LEU A 177 5.71 9.32 -3.40
N ILE A 178 6.75 9.58 -2.62
CA ILE A 178 7.10 8.82 -1.41
C ILE A 178 6.81 9.70 -0.18
N LEU A 179 5.96 9.19 0.73
CA LEU A 179 5.52 9.84 1.95
C LEU A 179 6.08 9.15 3.19
#